data_8c1032d35129ad55f70de8bd7658b5c6
#
_entry.id   8c1032d35129ad55f70de8bd7658b5c6
#
_cell.length_a   1.000
_cell.length_b   1.000
_cell.length_c   1.000
_cell.angle_alpha   90.00
_cell.angle_beta   90.00
_cell.angle_gamma   90.00
#
_symmetry.space_group_name_H-M   'P 1'
#
loop_
_entity.id
_entity.type
_entity.pdbx_description
1 polymer ?
#
loop_
_entity_poly.entity_id
_entity_poly.type
_entity_poly.pdbx_seq_one_letter_code
_entity_poly.pdbx_strand_id
1 'polypeptide(L)'
;MVSRCSFGSVSRVGSLFLCGCSSLLLGGVSRVSVAGARAIDQASSRWLEEMVDGLAPGTAVVSGLALGADTVAFRAALARGLPCVAVLPCGFDNITPRSNLGLARRIVEAGGVLVSEYPPSARATRGRFVARNQIIAELGKILIVPQFEVKSGTRHTVDFAQRANKLIVVQNADYSGNKFVLGSSRYRTVAK
;
A
#
# COMPACT_ATOMS: atom_id res chain seq x y z
N MET A 1 26.08 -6.92 3.35
CA MET A 1 25.99 -8.07 2.41
C MET A 1 24.81 -7.80 1.48
N VAL A 2 25.06 -7.61 0.17
CA VAL A 2 24.01 -7.40 -0.84
C VAL A 2 23.62 -8.79 -1.36
N SER A 3 22.42 -9.24 -1.04
CA SER A 3 21.85 -10.46 -1.63
C SER A 3 21.12 -10.10 -2.93
N ARG A 4 21.04 -11.05 -3.87
CA ARG A 4 20.26 -10.91 -5.10
C ARG A 4 18.91 -11.60 -4.94
N CYS A 5 17.87 -11.00 -5.50
CA CYS A 5 16.55 -11.63 -5.69
C CYS A 5 16.13 -11.56 -7.16
N SER A 6 14.97 -12.11 -7.50
CA SER A 6 14.43 -12.13 -8.87
C SER A 6 14.23 -10.74 -9.50
N PHE A 7 14.35 -9.67 -8.72
CA PHE A 7 14.13 -8.28 -9.12
C PHE A 7 15.39 -7.41 -9.08
N GLY A 8 16.55 -7.96 -8.69
CA GLY A 8 17.81 -7.23 -8.61
C GLY A 8 18.50 -7.31 -7.25
N SER A 9 19.27 -6.28 -6.91
CA SER A 9 19.99 -6.21 -5.65
C SER A 9 19.06 -5.92 -4.48
N VAL A 10 19.26 -6.63 -3.36
CA VAL A 10 18.54 -6.41 -2.10
C VAL A 10 19.45 -5.65 -1.15
N SER A 11 19.00 -4.49 -0.70
CA SER A 11 19.62 -3.72 0.38
C SER A 11 18.87 -3.93 1.69
N ARG A 12 19.45 -3.47 2.80
CA ARG A 12 18.82 -3.52 4.11
C ARG A 12 18.94 -2.17 4.80
N VAL A 13 17.81 -1.69 5.35
CA VAL A 13 17.74 -0.47 6.16
C VAL A 13 17.03 -0.81 7.46
N GLY A 14 17.76 -0.82 8.57
CA GLY A 14 17.25 -1.33 9.84
C GLY A 14 16.78 -2.78 9.74
N SER A 15 15.52 -3.04 10.08
CA SER A 15 14.88 -4.36 9.98
C SER A 15 14.33 -4.67 8.58
N LEU A 16 14.31 -3.70 7.65
CA LEU A 16 13.67 -3.84 6.34
C LEU A 16 14.64 -4.31 5.27
N PHE A 17 14.20 -5.26 4.47
CA PHE A 17 14.78 -5.65 3.20
C PHE A 17 14.14 -4.81 2.09
N LEU A 18 14.94 -4.28 1.17
CA LEU A 18 14.53 -3.37 0.11
C LEU A 18 15.02 -3.87 -1.24
N CYS A 19 14.18 -3.81 -2.26
CA CYS A 19 14.55 -4.05 -3.64
C CYS A 19 14.04 -2.89 -4.51
N GLY A 20 14.94 -2.11 -5.09
CA GLY A 20 14.64 -0.88 -5.83
C GLY A 20 15.18 0.37 -5.13
N CYS A 21 14.53 1.51 -5.35
CA CYS A 21 15.00 2.83 -4.92
C CYS A 21 14.74 3.08 -3.41
N SER A 22 15.74 2.84 -2.57
CA SER A 22 15.63 3.00 -1.11
C SER A 22 15.38 4.45 -0.66
N SER A 23 15.76 5.46 -1.46
CA SER A 23 15.57 6.88 -1.14
C SER A 23 14.10 7.26 -0.96
N LEU A 24 13.17 6.49 -1.53
CA LEU A 24 11.72 6.67 -1.35
C LEU A 24 11.24 6.47 0.10
N LEU A 25 12.06 5.84 0.95
CA LEU A 25 11.77 5.65 2.38
C LEU A 25 12.43 6.70 3.27
N LEU A 26 13.31 7.53 2.72
CA LEU A 26 14.01 8.58 3.45
C LEU A 26 13.10 9.80 3.70
N GLY A 27 13.54 10.69 4.60
CA GLY A 27 12.85 11.96 4.86
C GLY A 27 12.78 12.84 3.61
N GLY A 28 11.75 13.69 3.53
CA GLY A 28 11.53 14.62 2.41
C GLY A 28 10.59 14.09 1.31
N VAL A 29 10.44 12.78 1.15
CA VAL A 29 9.48 12.22 0.18
C VAL A 29 8.06 12.27 0.75
N SER A 30 7.13 12.90 0.02
CA SER A 30 5.70 12.83 0.37
C SER A 30 5.16 11.44 0.02
N ARG A 31 4.42 10.82 0.94
CA ARG A 31 3.86 9.47 0.76
C ARG A 31 2.40 9.44 1.14
N VAL A 32 1.61 8.74 0.33
CA VAL A 32 0.19 8.49 0.55
C VAL A 32 -0.04 6.99 0.56
N SER A 33 -0.67 6.48 1.60
CA SER A 33 -1.01 5.06 1.71
C SER A 33 -2.37 4.77 1.12
N VAL A 34 -2.51 3.60 0.50
CA VAL A 34 -3.78 3.08 -0.01
C VAL A 34 -4.02 1.69 0.58
N ALA A 35 -5.24 1.45 1.06
CA ALA A 35 -5.71 0.14 1.47
C ALA A 35 -7.20 -0.01 1.14
N GLY A 36 -7.62 -1.19 0.69
CA GLY A 36 -9.01 -1.43 0.34
C GLY A 36 -9.32 -2.90 0.07
N ALA A 37 -10.51 -3.16 -0.43
CA ALA A 37 -10.99 -4.48 -0.77
C ALA A 37 -10.15 -5.14 -1.89
N ARG A 38 -10.00 -6.46 -1.80
CA ARG A 38 -9.37 -7.27 -2.87
C ARG A 38 -10.28 -7.43 -4.09
N ALA A 39 -11.59 -7.40 -3.88
CA ALA A 39 -12.60 -7.30 -4.92
C ALA A 39 -13.20 -5.89 -4.82
N ILE A 40 -12.67 -4.98 -5.61
CA ILE A 40 -13.14 -3.59 -5.69
C ILE A 40 -14.07 -3.44 -6.90
N ASP A 41 -15.18 -2.76 -6.73
CA ASP A 41 -16.10 -2.49 -7.83
C ASP A 41 -15.63 -1.34 -8.74
N GLN A 42 -16.33 -1.17 -9.84
CA GLN A 42 -15.94 -0.20 -10.86
C GLN A 42 -16.04 1.26 -10.36
N ALA A 43 -17.05 1.58 -9.55
CA ALA A 43 -17.23 2.93 -9.02
C ALA A 43 -16.09 3.31 -8.07
N SER A 44 -15.75 2.39 -7.15
CA SER A 44 -14.64 2.57 -6.22
C SER A 44 -13.26 2.55 -6.91
N SER A 45 -13.13 1.77 -8.00
CA SER A 45 -11.91 1.80 -8.82
C SER A 45 -11.71 3.17 -9.46
N ARG A 46 -12.73 3.73 -10.11
CA ARG A 46 -12.67 5.07 -10.72
C ARG A 46 -12.38 6.16 -9.68
N TRP A 47 -13.10 6.13 -8.55
CA TRP A 47 -12.85 7.07 -7.47
C TRP A 47 -11.40 7.01 -6.98
N LEU A 48 -10.82 5.81 -6.84
CA LEU A 48 -9.43 5.63 -6.41
C LEU A 48 -8.45 6.16 -7.47
N GLU A 49 -8.71 5.91 -8.77
CA GLU A 49 -7.93 6.45 -9.88
C GLU A 49 -7.93 7.98 -9.85
N GLU A 50 -9.09 8.62 -9.68
CA GLU A 50 -9.23 10.09 -9.54
C GLU A 50 -8.45 10.62 -8.32
N MET A 51 -8.50 9.90 -7.19
CA MET A 51 -7.74 10.27 -6.00
C MET A 51 -6.21 10.22 -6.24
N VAL A 52 -5.73 9.20 -6.95
CA VAL A 52 -4.32 9.09 -7.32
C VAL A 52 -3.94 10.14 -8.36
N ASP A 53 -4.82 10.43 -9.29
CA ASP A 53 -4.63 11.46 -10.32
C ASP A 53 -4.51 12.87 -9.73
N GLY A 54 -5.16 13.14 -8.62
CA GLY A 54 -5.05 14.40 -7.89
C GLY A 54 -3.79 14.55 -7.04
N LEU A 55 -2.91 13.55 -6.95
CA LEU A 55 -1.69 13.64 -6.15
C LEU A 55 -0.65 14.56 -6.81
N ALA A 56 0.06 15.31 -5.97
CA ALA A 56 1.16 16.16 -6.43
C ALA A 56 2.29 15.32 -7.05
N PRO A 57 2.98 15.82 -8.10
CA PRO A 57 4.15 15.16 -8.68
C PRO A 57 5.18 14.77 -7.61
N GLY A 58 5.78 13.60 -7.76
CA GLY A 58 6.77 13.06 -6.82
C GLY A 58 6.19 12.48 -5.52
N THR A 59 4.85 12.53 -5.31
CA THR A 59 4.23 11.84 -4.19
C THR A 59 4.29 10.32 -4.41
N ALA A 60 4.87 9.59 -3.46
CA ALA A 60 4.96 8.15 -3.54
C ALA A 60 3.65 7.49 -3.05
N VAL A 61 3.13 6.55 -3.83
CA VAL A 61 1.97 5.72 -3.46
C VAL A 61 2.46 4.47 -2.75
N VAL A 62 2.00 4.27 -1.52
CA VAL A 62 2.35 3.13 -0.65
C VAL A 62 1.17 2.17 -0.58
N SER A 63 1.36 0.90 -0.88
CA SER A 63 0.33 -0.12 -0.73
C SER A 63 0.91 -1.53 -0.63
N GLY A 64 0.07 -2.55 -0.59
CA GLY A 64 0.47 -3.91 -0.24
C GLY A 64 0.62 -4.89 -1.39
N LEU A 65 0.48 -4.45 -2.63
CA LEU A 65 0.55 -5.29 -3.83
C LEU A 65 -0.52 -6.42 -3.86
N ALA A 66 -1.61 -6.31 -3.11
CA ALA A 66 -2.73 -7.23 -3.17
C ALA A 66 -3.58 -6.99 -4.44
N LEU A 67 -4.55 -7.88 -4.69
CA LEU A 67 -5.58 -7.66 -5.71
C LEU A 67 -6.47 -6.48 -5.33
N GLY A 68 -7.25 -5.98 -6.26
CA GLY A 68 -8.24 -4.92 -6.04
C GLY A 68 -7.60 -3.56 -5.82
N ALA A 69 -7.93 -2.88 -4.73
CA ALA A 69 -7.54 -1.50 -4.47
C ALA A 69 -6.02 -1.25 -4.60
N ASP A 70 -5.17 -2.14 -4.06
CA ASP A 70 -3.71 -2.00 -4.15
C ASP A 70 -3.23 -2.04 -5.61
N THR A 71 -3.80 -2.94 -6.41
CA THR A 71 -3.48 -3.08 -7.85
C THR A 71 -3.93 -1.84 -8.63
N VAL A 72 -5.13 -1.33 -8.38
CA VAL A 72 -5.65 -0.11 -9.01
C VAL A 72 -4.75 1.08 -8.68
N ALA A 73 -4.45 1.29 -7.40
CA ALA A 73 -3.59 2.39 -6.94
C ALA A 73 -2.21 2.38 -7.62
N PHE A 74 -1.55 1.22 -7.70
CA PHE A 74 -0.24 1.15 -8.33
C PHE A 74 -0.29 1.33 -9.84
N ARG A 75 -1.33 0.83 -10.52
CA ARG A 75 -1.50 1.05 -11.96
C ARG A 75 -1.73 2.53 -12.28
N ALA A 76 -2.59 3.19 -11.53
CA ALA A 76 -2.83 4.63 -11.68
C ALA A 76 -1.55 5.44 -11.38
N ALA A 77 -0.84 5.13 -10.29
CA ALA A 77 0.42 5.78 -9.95
C ALA A 77 1.49 5.63 -11.06
N LEU A 78 1.69 4.41 -11.56
CA LEU A 78 2.63 4.13 -12.65
C LEU A 78 2.26 4.84 -13.95
N ALA A 79 0.97 4.92 -14.29
CA ALA A 79 0.50 5.65 -15.47
C ALA A 79 0.84 7.15 -15.41
N ARG A 80 0.92 7.71 -14.21
CA ARG A 80 1.31 9.10 -13.96
C ARG A 80 2.80 9.32 -13.66
N GLY A 81 3.61 8.28 -13.72
CA GLY A 81 5.02 8.36 -13.35
C GLY A 81 5.25 8.67 -11.86
N LEU A 82 4.26 8.40 -11.00
CA LEU A 82 4.41 8.56 -9.55
C LEU A 82 5.21 7.38 -8.97
N PRO A 83 6.11 7.64 -8.00
CA PRO A 83 6.85 6.59 -7.34
C PRO A 83 5.93 5.64 -6.57
N CYS A 84 6.27 4.35 -6.55
CA CYS A 84 5.51 3.31 -5.86
C CYS A 84 6.34 2.63 -4.77
N VAL A 85 5.76 2.42 -3.60
CA VAL A 85 6.33 1.67 -2.49
C VAL A 85 5.43 0.48 -2.18
N ALA A 86 5.85 -0.72 -2.58
CA ALA A 86 5.08 -1.93 -2.35
C ALA A 86 5.58 -2.67 -1.11
N VAL A 87 4.78 -2.69 -0.05
CA VAL A 87 5.11 -3.38 1.21
C VAL A 87 4.57 -4.80 1.18
N LEU A 88 5.43 -5.80 1.38
CA LEU A 88 5.12 -7.20 1.17
C LEU A 88 5.05 -8.00 2.48
N PRO A 89 4.15 -8.99 2.59
CA PRO A 89 4.06 -9.90 3.74
C PRO A 89 5.01 -11.11 3.61
N CYS A 90 5.94 -11.06 2.65
CA CYS A 90 6.82 -12.16 2.26
C CYS A 90 8.13 -11.61 1.72
N GLY A 91 9.11 -12.49 1.56
CA GLY A 91 10.34 -12.17 0.84
C GLY A 91 10.11 -12.08 -0.67
N PHE A 92 11.05 -11.47 -1.37
CA PHE A 92 10.93 -11.13 -2.79
C PHE A 92 10.88 -12.34 -3.73
N ASP A 93 11.35 -13.52 -3.29
CA ASP A 93 11.27 -14.75 -4.07
C ASP A 93 9.89 -15.42 -3.99
N ASN A 94 9.04 -14.98 -3.06
CA ASN A 94 7.72 -15.55 -2.78
C ASN A 94 6.59 -14.53 -2.88
N ILE A 95 6.68 -13.58 -3.81
CA ILE A 95 5.65 -12.54 -3.99
C ILE A 95 4.27 -13.17 -4.18
N THR A 96 3.32 -12.63 -3.42
CA THR A 96 1.92 -13.04 -3.46
C THR A 96 0.99 -11.81 -3.53
N PRO A 97 -0.05 -11.82 -4.38
CA PRO A 97 -0.43 -12.88 -5.31
C PRO A 97 0.52 -12.97 -6.53
N ARG A 98 0.70 -14.18 -7.06
CA ARG A 98 1.58 -14.38 -8.24
C ARG A 98 1.13 -13.61 -9.48
N SER A 99 -0.16 -13.32 -9.61
CA SER A 99 -0.71 -12.49 -10.70
C SER A 99 -0.15 -11.07 -10.70
N ASN A 100 0.32 -10.54 -9.55
CA ASN A 100 0.92 -9.22 -9.43
C ASN A 100 2.45 -9.21 -9.56
N LEU A 101 3.07 -10.34 -9.93
CA LEU A 101 4.52 -10.41 -10.14
C LEU A 101 4.99 -9.43 -11.23
N GLY A 102 4.26 -9.34 -12.34
CA GLY A 102 4.53 -8.36 -13.40
C GLY A 102 4.39 -6.90 -12.93
N LEU A 103 3.41 -6.63 -12.06
CA LEU A 103 3.26 -5.31 -11.46
C LEU A 103 4.43 -4.97 -10.52
N ALA A 104 4.89 -5.93 -9.72
CA ALA A 104 6.07 -5.75 -8.87
C ALA A 104 7.33 -5.38 -9.69
N ARG A 105 7.55 -6.05 -10.82
CA ARG A 105 8.65 -5.73 -11.75
C ARG A 105 8.54 -4.30 -12.28
N ARG A 106 7.38 -3.94 -12.81
CA ARG A 106 7.13 -2.58 -13.31
C ARG A 106 7.35 -1.50 -12.25
N ILE A 107 6.98 -1.76 -10.98
CA ILE A 107 7.26 -0.84 -9.88
C ILE A 107 8.76 -0.60 -9.74
N VAL A 108 9.58 -1.65 -9.72
CA VAL A 108 11.04 -1.52 -9.57
C VAL A 108 11.67 -0.85 -10.81
N GLU A 109 11.27 -1.26 -12.01
CA GLU A 109 11.73 -0.70 -13.29
C GLU A 109 11.41 0.79 -13.43
N ALA A 110 10.27 1.24 -12.87
CA ALA A 110 9.87 2.65 -12.84
C ALA A 110 10.54 3.46 -11.69
N GLY A 111 11.55 2.91 -11.03
CA GLY A 111 12.24 3.60 -9.93
C GLY A 111 11.51 3.52 -8.57
N GLY A 112 10.53 2.64 -8.44
CA GLY A 112 9.88 2.34 -7.16
C GLY A 112 10.69 1.37 -6.29
N VAL A 113 10.10 0.92 -5.18
CA VAL A 113 10.73 0.01 -4.23
C VAL A 113 9.77 -1.05 -3.70
N LEU A 114 10.24 -2.28 -3.58
CA LEU A 114 9.61 -3.34 -2.80
C LEU A 114 10.22 -3.36 -1.40
N VAL A 115 9.39 -3.45 -0.39
CA VAL A 115 9.77 -3.40 1.03
C VAL A 115 9.26 -4.65 1.74
N SER A 116 10.08 -5.28 2.56
CA SER A 116 9.68 -6.42 3.38
C SER A 116 10.46 -6.46 4.71
N GLU A 117 9.81 -6.90 5.78
CA GLU A 117 10.49 -7.24 7.05
C GLU A 117 11.15 -8.62 7.00
N TYR A 118 10.96 -9.38 5.92
CA TYR A 118 11.30 -10.79 5.86
C TYR A 118 12.40 -11.05 4.82
N PRO A 119 13.28 -12.03 5.06
CA PRO A 119 14.33 -12.39 4.12
C PRO A 119 13.74 -12.86 2.77
N PRO A 120 14.51 -12.81 1.66
CA PRO A 120 14.01 -13.08 0.30
C PRO A 120 13.24 -14.40 0.14
N SER A 121 13.65 -15.46 0.82
CA SER A 121 13.01 -16.79 0.73
C SER A 121 11.75 -16.94 1.61
N ALA A 122 11.38 -15.95 2.41
CA ALA A 122 10.27 -16.07 3.36
C ALA A 122 8.92 -16.12 2.65
N ARG A 123 8.04 -17.05 3.06
CA ARG A 123 6.67 -17.17 2.55
C ARG A 123 5.70 -16.30 3.35
N ALA A 124 4.62 -15.85 2.71
CA ALA A 124 3.56 -15.13 3.38
C ALA A 124 2.80 -16.03 4.37
N THR A 125 2.41 -15.45 5.51
CA THR A 125 1.51 -16.07 6.49
C THR A 125 0.44 -15.06 6.92
N ARG A 126 -0.67 -15.53 7.51
CA ARG A 126 -1.75 -14.64 7.96
C ARG A 126 -1.26 -13.52 8.88
N GLY A 127 -0.40 -13.84 9.84
CA GLY A 127 0.17 -12.84 10.76
C GLY A 127 1.03 -11.80 10.04
N ARG A 128 1.79 -12.21 9.02
CA ARG A 128 2.64 -11.31 8.23
C ARG A 128 1.85 -10.32 7.38
N PHE A 129 0.64 -10.69 6.92
CA PHE A 129 -0.26 -9.73 6.27
C PHE A 129 -0.69 -8.63 7.24
N VAL A 130 -0.97 -8.97 8.50
CA VAL A 130 -1.37 -7.98 9.52
C VAL A 130 -0.19 -7.08 9.88
N ALA A 131 0.99 -7.66 10.15
CA ALA A 131 2.20 -6.89 10.46
C ALA A 131 2.54 -5.89 9.33
N ARG A 132 2.55 -6.35 8.09
CA ARG A 132 2.78 -5.51 6.91
C ARG A 132 1.79 -4.33 6.80
N ASN A 133 0.54 -4.52 7.18
CA ASN A 133 -0.48 -3.46 7.13
C ASN A 133 -0.14 -2.29 8.07
N GLN A 134 0.55 -2.55 9.17
CA GLN A 134 1.05 -1.50 10.05
C GLN A 134 2.06 -0.61 9.33
N ILE A 135 3.02 -1.19 8.62
CA ILE A 135 4.03 -0.44 7.85
C ILE A 135 3.35 0.43 6.78
N ILE A 136 2.34 -0.10 6.08
CA ILE A 136 1.57 0.70 5.11
C ILE A 136 0.95 1.91 5.79
N ALA A 137 0.26 1.72 6.92
CA ALA A 137 -0.40 2.80 7.65
C ALA A 137 0.58 3.87 8.16
N GLU A 138 1.78 3.46 8.58
CA GLU A 138 2.78 4.36 9.15
C GLU A 138 3.54 5.17 8.09
N LEU A 139 3.84 4.58 6.92
CA LEU A 139 4.64 5.22 5.88
C LEU A 139 3.94 6.41 5.22
N GLY A 140 2.63 6.35 5.00
CA GLY A 140 1.88 7.45 4.41
C GLY A 140 1.53 8.55 5.40
N LYS A 141 1.46 9.79 4.93
CA LYS A 141 0.91 10.92 5.71
C LYS A 141 -0.60 10.82 5.88
N ILE A 142 -1.27 10.28 4.87
CA ILE A 142 -2.71 10.01 4.84
C ILE A 142 -2.94 8.57 4.39
N LEU A 143 -4.10 8.01 4.72
CA LEU A 143 -4.57 6.73 4.21
C LEU A 143 -5.81 6.96 3.35
N ILE A 144 -5.78 6.52 2.09
CA ILE A 144 -6.92 6.53 1.16
C ILE A 144 -7.58 5.16 1.20
N VAL A 145 -8.89 5.14 1.38
CA VAL A 145 -9.68 3.89 1.50
C VAL A 145 -10.90 3.98 0.56
N PRO A 146 -10.85 3.34 -0.62
CA PRO A 146 -11.98 3.37 -1.55
C PRO A 146 -13.15 2.53 -1.05
N GLN A 147 -12.91 1.28 -0.71
CA GLN A 147 -13.95 0.30 -0.39
C GLN A 147 -13.41 -0.73 0.60
N PHE A 148 -14.15 -1.01 1.68
CA PHE A 148 -13.87 -2.17 2.52
C PHE A 148 -15.09 -2.59 3.37
N GLU A 149 -15.07 -3.83 3.84
CA GLU A 149 -16.02 -4.35 4.81
C GLU A 149 -15.42 -4.36 6.22
N VAL A 150 -16.24 -4.12 7.24
CA VAL A 150 -15.81 -4.10 8.66
C VAL A 150 -15.04 -5.37 9.05
N LYS A 151 -15.49 -6.53 8.57
CA LYS A 151 -14.83 -7.83 8.83
C LYS A 151 -13.81 -8.18 7.74
N SER A 152 -12.91 -7.25 7.39
CA SER A 152 -11.87 -7.46 6.37
C SER A 152 -10.47 -7.14 6.89
N GLY A 153 -9.45 -7.58 6.14
CA GLY A 153 -8.05 -7.25 6.44
C GLY A 153 -7.73 -5.76 6.38
N THR A 154 -8.45 -4.99 5.59
CA THR A 154 -8.32 -3.53 5.47
C THR A 154 -8.62 -2.83 6.79
N ARG A 155 -9.50 -3.39 7.61
CA ARG A 155 -9.80 -2.88 8.95
C ARG A 155 -8.55 -2.74 9.81
N HIS A 156 -7.63 -3.69 9.75
CA HIS A 156 -6.36 -3.58 10.51
C HIS A 156 -5.55 -2.37 10.06
N THR A 157 -5.46 -2.09 8.75
CA THR A 157 -4.74 -0.91 8.24
C THR A 157 -5.39 0.39 8.71
N VAL A 158 -6.71 0.47 8.68
CA VAL A 158 -7.48 1.61 9.18
C VAL A 158 -7.25 1.84 10.68
N ASP A 159 -7.30 0.79 11.49
CA ASP A 159 -7.04 0.88 12.92
C ASP A 159 -5.57 1.25 13.25
N PHE A 160 -4.60 0.79 12.44
CA PHE A 160 -3.19 1.23 12.56
C PHE A 160 -3.03 2.72 12.20
N ALA A 161 -3.65 3.18 11.12
CA ALA A 161 -3.63 4.59 10.72
C ALA A 161 -4.25 5.49 11.80
N GLN A 162 -5.36 5.05 12.40
CA GLN A 162 -5.99 5.75 13.53
C GLN A 162 -5.04 5.85 14.74
N ARG A 163 -4.40 4.75 15.14
CA ARG A 163 -3.42 4.77 16.26
C ARG A 163 -2.23 5.68 15.97
N ALA A 164 -1.82 5.79 14.72
CA ALA A 164 -0.78 6.70 14.26
C ALA A 164 -1.28 8.15 14.00
N ASN A 165 -2.52 8.46 14.39
CA ASN A 165 -3.19 9.77 14.21
C ASN A 165 -3.16 10.29 12.76
N LYS A 166 -3.24 9.37 11.77
CA LYS A 166 -3.26 9.72 10.35
C LYS A 166 -4.66 10.19 9.94
N LEU A 167 -4.71 11.09 8.97
CA LEU A 167 -5.94 11.43 8.27
C LEU A 167 -6.33 10.25 7.36
N ILE A 168 -7.60 9.83 7.43
CA ILE A 168 -8.15 8.75 6.61
C ILE A 168 -9.16 9.35 5.65
N VAL A 169 -8.85 9.31 4.37
CA VAL A 169 -9.75 9.75 3.29
C VAL A 169 -10.54 8.53 2.83
N VAL A 170 -11.85 8.58 3.03
CA VAL A 170 -12.74 7.43 2.78
C VAL A 170 -13.75 7.81 1.70
N GLN A 171 -13.95 6.94 0.72
CA GLN A 171 -15.05 7.10 -0.23
C GLN A 171 -16.39 7.10 0.51
N ASN A 172 -17.23 8.10 0.26
CA ASN A 172 -18.59 8.15 0.79
C ASN A 172 -19.51 7.23 -0.01
N ALA A 173 -19.48 5.95 0.34
CA ALA A 173 -20.19 4.89 -0.35
C ALA A 173 -20.78 3.85 0.61
N ASP A 174 -21.72 3.05 0.13
CA ASP A 174 -22.51 2.11 0.93
C ASP A 174 -21.77 0.78 1.18
N TYR A 175 -20.62 0.86 1.85
CA TYR A 175 -19.89 -0.31 2.34
C TYR A 175 -19.82 -0.27 3.86
N SER A 176 -19.99 -1.42 4.51
CA SER A 176 -20.10 -1.49 5.98
C SER A 176 -18.87 -0.88 6.67
N GLY A 177 -17.68 -1.05 6.12
CA GLY A 177 -16.45 -0.51 6.65
C GLY A 177 -16.34 1.00 6.45
N ASN A 178 -16.73 1.51 5.26
CA ASN A 178 -16.72 2.95 4.99
C ASN A 178 -17.68 3.69 5.93
N LYS A 179 -18.93 3.23 6.03
CA LYS A 179 -19.93 3.78 6.96
C LYS A 179 -19.46 3.72 8.42
N PHE A 180 -18.86 2.60 8.83
CA PHE A 180 -18.36 2.43 10.19
C PHE A 180 -17.30 3.49 10.54
N VAL A 181 -16.37 3.77 9.64
CA VAL A 181 -15.30 4.74 9.85
C VAL A 181 -15.84 6.16 9.82
N LEU A 182 -16.70 6.50 8.85
CA LEU A 182 -17.30 7.83 8.70
C LEU A 182 -18.27 8.16 9.85
N GLY A 183 -18.99 7.19 10.37
CA GLY A 183 -19.94 7.37 11.47
C GLY A 183 -19.31 7.39 12.87
N SER A 184 -17.99 7.27 12.99
CA SER A 184 -17.31 7.17 14.28
C SER A 184 -16.35 8.33 14.52
N SER A 185 -16.56 9.09 15.61
CA SER A 185 -15.64 10.14 16.06
C SER A 185 -14.23 9.66 16.45
N ARG A 186 -14.04 8.33 16.56
CA ARG A 186 -12.75 7.72 16.86
C ARG A 186 -11.71 7.95 15.75
N TYR A 187 -12.15 8.07 14.51
CA TYR A 187 -11.28 8.19 13.35
C TYR A 187 -11.19 9.63 12.87
N ARG A 188 -9.97 10.10 12.57
CA ARG A 188 -9.78 11.38 11.89
C ARG A 188 -10.03 11.19 10.39
N THR A 189 -11.27 11.45 9.94
CA THR A 189 -11.74 11.13 8.58
C THR A 189 -12.17 12.33 7.79
N VAL A 190 -12.09 12.20 6.47
CA VAL A 190 -12.73 13.07 5.48
C VAL A 190 -13.48 12.17 4.50
N ALA A 191 -14.76 12.44 4.30
CA ALA A 191 -15.57 11.85 3.25
C ALA A 191 -15.27 12.54 1.91
N LYS A 192 -15.10 11.77 0.86
CA LYS A 192 -14.92 12.25 -0.51
C LYS A 192 -15.68 11.39 -1.51
#